data_1a55f0a173f661b239cbcd58a716f755
#
_entry.id   1a55f0a173f661b239cbcd58a716f755
#
_cell.length_a   1.000
_cell.length_b   1.000
_cell.length_c   1.000
_cell.angle_alpha   90.00
_cell.angle_beta   90.00
_cell.angle_gamma   90.00
#
_symmetry.space_group_name_H-M   'P 1'
#
loop_
_entity.id
_entity.type
_entity.pdbx_description
1 polymer ?
#
loop_
_entity_poly.entity_id
_entity_poly.type
_entity_poly.pdbx_seq_one_letter_code
_entity_poly.pdbx_strand_id
1 'polypeptide(L)'
;MNQKKKLSTKLIILIPVFILGIFSIISNVMSVSNIRNVNRSAVQISEVSLKNVSGLAEIQKQTQDIHNLGLSHIIAVDLDSMIKLVEKIRSQEDALEKDLESYKTYVTPDTKKEYNDIKKNYEELKYECANVMAFSAAGKNEDAYELANGKISKCADAIESDIESIKKIVNQDANAQRQKLTSAYHSSIGTSIVTILISIAALFSAMVAVLRWVIYPLANTNREMNEIISEIDNRQGDLTRRVTITNNKEVASVGGGINAFMAKLQEIFRMISSNSRELEGVVNEVRESVQTSNGSVSDLSALTEELSATMQDISDNASRINENTESVAGEVKSIAEKTIEINQYTKEMKEHAERSEEH
;
A
#
# COMPACT_ATOMS: atom_id res chain seq x y z
N MET A 1 4.58 -41.60 37.92
CA MET A 1 3.60 -41.62 36.81
C MET A 1 3.28 -40.17 36.41
N ASN A 2 3.84 -39.69 35.30
CA ASN A 2 3.65 -38.29 34.83
C ASN A 2 2.21 -38.12 34.33
N GLN A 3 1.41 -37.35 35.08
CA GLN A 3 0.12 -36.86 34.57
C GLN A 3 0.40 -35.90 33.44
N LYS A 4 0.36 -36.34 32.20
CA LYS A 4 0.32 -35.45 31.03
C LYS A 4 -0.90 -34.53 31.20
N LYS A 5 -0.66 -33.23 31.42
CA LYS A 5 -1.71 -32.22 31.48
C LYS A 5 -2.58 -32.34 30.22
N LYS A 6 -3.84 -32.71 30.40
CA LYS A 6 -4.82 -32.78 29.30
C LYS A 6 -5.04 -31.36 28.78
N LEU A 7 -4.65 -31.09 27.54
CA LEU A 7 -4.90 -29.79 26.92
C LEU A 7 -6.40 -29.64 26.63
N SER A 8 -6.93 -28.48 26.95
CA SER A 8 -8.32 -28.12 26.63
C SER A 8 -8.47 -27.83 25.13
N THR A 9 -9.55 -28.35 24.54
CA THR A 9 -9.92 -28.05 23.13
C THR A 9 -10.01 -26.55 22.87
N LYS A 10 -10.50 -25.80 23.88
CA LYS A 10 -10.56 -24.33 23.81
C LYS A 10 -9.18 -23.71 23.59
N LEU A 11 -8.16 -24.20 24.32
CA LEU A 11 -6.78 -23.69 24.16
C LEU A 11 -6.17 -24.07 22.80
N ILE A 12 -6.46 -25.29 22.31
CA ILE A 12 -5.96 -25.79 21.02
C ILE A 12 -6.51 -24.95 19.86
N ILE A 13 -7.77 -24.52 19.96
CA ILE A 13 -8.41 -23.69 18.92
C ILE A 13 -8.09 -22.19 19.12
N LEU A 14 -8.12 -21.70 20.37
CA LEU A 14 -7.94 -20.28 20.67
C LEU A 14 -6.50 -19.80 20.43
N ILE A 15 -5.48 -20.60 20.74
CA ILE A 15 -4.08 -20.19 20.57
C ILE A 15 -3.74 -19.89 19.10
N PRO A 16 -4.00 -20.77 18.10
CA PRO A 16 -3.71 -20.45 16.70
C PRO A 16 -4.53 -19.25 16.20
N VAL A 17 -5.78 -19.14 16.58
CA VAL A 17 -6.65 -18.01 16.20
C VAL A 17 -6.14 -16.68 16.78
N PHE A 18 -5.70 -16.69 18.03
CA PHE A 18 -5.16 -15.50 18.69
C PHE A 18 -3.82 -15.08 18.09
N ILE A 19 -2.95 -16.04 17.79
CA ILE A 19 -1.69 -15.80 17.10
C ILE A 19 -1.94 -15.21 15.70
N LEU A 20 -2.90 -15.77 14.95
CA LEU A 20 -3.31 -15.24 13.65
C LEU A 20 -3.86 -13.82 13.75
N GLY A 21 -4.69 -13.53 14.77
CA GLY A 21 -5.24 -12.20 15.01
C GLY A 21 -4.15 -11.16 15.29
N ILE A 22 -3.22 -11.47 16.18
CA ILE A 22 -2.08 -10.58 16.49
C ILE A 22 -1.21 -10.36 15.25
N PHE A 23 -0.89 -11.43 14.54
CA PHE A 23 -0.06 -11.35 13.33
C PHE A 23 -0.73 -10.53 12.23
N SER A 24 -2.04 -10.67 12.04
CA SER A 24 -2.83 -9.87 11.11
C SER A 24 -2.82 -8.38 11.46
N ILE A 25 -2.96 -8.05 12.75
CA ILE A 25 -2.91 -6.64 13.21
C ILE A 25 -1.52 -6.05 12.95
N ILE A 26 -0.45 -6.76 13.31
CA ILE A 26 0.92 -6.30 13.07
C ILE A 26 1.17 -6.07 11.57
N SER A 27 0.76 -7.03 10.73
CA SER A 27 0.90 -6.93 9.29
C SER A 27 0.14 -5.73 8.71
N ASN A 28 -1.08 -5.49 9.15
CA ASN A 28 -1.87 -4.33 8.71
C ASN A 28 -1.22 -3.00 9.12
N VAL A 29 -0.71 -2.89 10.34
CA VAL A 29 0.00 -1.69 10.80
C VAL A 29 1.26 -1.44 9.96
N MET A 30 2.03 -2.48 9.65
CA MET A 30 3.20 -2.38 8.77
C MET A 30 2.80 -1.98 7.34
N SER A 31 1.74 -2.54 6.80
CA SER A 31 1.22 -2.20 5.47
C SER A 31 0.80 -0.73 5.37
N VAL A 32 0.06 -0.23 6.36
CA VAL A 32 -0.33 1.20 6.42
C VAL A 32 0.89 2.11 6.51
N SER A 33 1.89 1.74 7.31
CA SER A 33 3.15 2.50 7.39
C SER A 33 3.89 2.53 6.06
N ASN A 34 3.98 1.41 5.36
CA ASN A 34 4.60 1.33 4.05
C ASN A 34 3.86 2.17 2.99
N ILE A 35 2.52 2.12 2.98
CA ILE A 35 1.70 2.94 2.07
C ILE A 35 1.94 4.43 2.32
N ARG A 36 2.03 4.86 3.58
CA ARG A 36 2.35 6.26 3.91
C ARG A 36 3.73 6.68 3.39
N ASN A 37 4.73 5.83 3.54
CA ASN A 37 6.08 6.10 3.04
C ASN A 37 6.11 6.18 1.50
N VAL A 38 5.42 5.26 0.83
CA VAL A 38 5.24 5.26 -0.62
C VAL A 38 4.59 6.56 -1.09
N ASN A 39 3.48 6.95 -0.47
CA ASN A 39 2.77 8.18 -0.83
C ASN A 39 3.63 9.43 -0.60
N ARG A 40 4.35 9.50 0.53
CA ARG A 40 5.25 10.62 0.83
C ARG A 40 6.36 10.76 -0.19
N SER A 41 7.00 9.65 -0.58
CA SER A 41 8.04 9.67 -1.60
C SER A 41 7.49 10.02 -2.99
N ALA A 42 6.29 9.56 -3.33
CA ALA A 42 5.63 9.90 -4.59
C ALA A 42 5.30 11.41 -4.68
N VAL A 43 4.77 11.98 -3.60
CA VAL A 43 4.50 13.43 -3.49
C VAL A 43 5.81 14.23 -3.60
N GLN A 44 6.85 13.82 -2.91
CA GLN A 44 8.17 14.46 -2.97
C GLN A 44 8.71 14.50 -4.41
N ILE A 45 8.59 13.41 -5.15
CA ILE A 45 9.06 13.34 -6.55
C ILE A 45 8.17 14.19 -7.46
N SER A 46 6.85 14.07 -7.37
CA SER A 46 5.95 14.69 -8.34
C SER A 46 5.70 16.17 -8.08
N GLU A 47 5.60 16.58 -6.83
CA GLU A 47 5.27 17.97 -6.52
C GLU A 47 6.51 18.83 -6.23
N VAL A 48 7.50 18.28 -5.54
CA VAL A 48 8.67 19.06 -5.16
C VAL A 48 9.70 19.04 -6.28
N SER A 49 10.14 17.86 -6.73
CA SER A 49 11.22 17.78 -7.72
C SER A 49 10.81 18.30 -9.10
N LEU A 50 9.57 18.02 -9.55
CA LEU A 50 9.06 18.55 -10.83
C LEU A 50 8.91 20.07 -10.81
N LYS A 51 8.34 20.64 -9.75
CA LYS A 51 8.17 22.09 -9.63
C LYS A 51 9.52 22.80 -9.50
N ASN A 52 10.45 22.18 -8.78
CA ASN A 52 11.81 22.68 -8.67
C ASN A 52 12.49 22.76 -10.04
N VAL A 53 12.50 21.68 -10.82
CA VAL A 53 13.09 21.66 -12.16
C VAL A 53 12.37 22.62 -13.12
N SER A 54 11.04 22.71 -13.07
CA SER A 54 10.26 23.65 -13.87
C SER A 54 10.59 25.12 -13.54
N GLY A 55 10.73 25.45 -12.25
CA GLY A 55 11.12 26.79 -11.83
C GLY A 55 12.52 27.17 -12.34
N LEU A 56 13.48 26.25 -12.27
CA LEU A 56 14.82 26.46 -12.82
C LEU A 56 14.81 26.65 -14.34
N ALA A 57 13.97 25.90 -15.05
CA ALA A 57 13.84 26.04 -16.50
C ALA A 57 13.26 27.40 -16.90
N GLU A 58 12.34 27.94 -16.12
CA GLU A 58 11.78 29.28 -16.37
C GLU A 58 12.82 30.37 -16.09
N ILE A 59 13.56 30.28 -14.97
CA ILE A 59 14.67 31.18 -14.65
C ILE A 59 15.73 31.16 -15.79
N GLN A 60 16.11 29.98 -16.26
CA GLN A 60 17.06 29.83 -17.37
C GLN A 60 16.56 30.51 -18.63
N LYS A 61 15.30 30.26 -19.00
CA LYS A 61 14.68 30.85 -20.19
C LYS A 61 14.63 32.38 -20.10
N GLN A 62 14.17 32.92 -18.96
CA GLN A 62 14.08 34.37 -18.77
C GLN A 62 15.49 35.03 -18.83
N THR A 63 16.50 34.38 -18.27
CA THR A 63 17.90 34.84 -18.37
C THR A 63 18.35 34.94 -19.82
N GLN A 64 18.07 33.93 -20.63
CA GLN A 64 18.39 33.92 -22.06
C GLN A 64 17.57 34.96 -22.84
N ASP A 65 16.29 35.11 -22.50
CA ASP A 65 15.41 36.11 -23.12
C ASP A 65 15.92 37.54 -22.86
N ILE A 66 16.36 37.86 -21.64
CA ILE A 66 16.96 39.16 -21.32
C ILE A 66 18.22 39.40 -22.15
N HIS A 67 19.12 38.42 -22.24
CA HIS A 67 20.31 38.50 -23.08
C HIS A 67 19.98 38.76 -24.56
N ASN A 68 19.05 37.98 -25.13
CA ASN A 68 18.60 38.09 -26.52
C ASN A 68 17.91 39.42 -26.80
N LEU A 69 17.11 39.94 -25.86
CA LEU A 69 16.51 41.25 -25.96
C LEU A 69 17.55 42.37 -25.92
N GLY A 70 18.59 42.23 -25.09
CA GLY A 70 19.75 43.12 -25.09
C GLY A 70 20.46 43.17 -26.46
N LEU A 71 20.73 42.02 -27.05
CA LEU A 71 21.27 41.95 -28.42
C LEU A 71 20.33 42.55 -29.47
N SER A 72 19.01 42.32 -29.32
CA SER A 72 17.99 42.92 -30.20
C SER A 72 17.94 44.42 -30.08
N HIS A 73 18.22 45.00 -28.90
CA HIS A 73 18.28 46.43 -28.67
C HIS A 73 19.42 47.09 -29.45
N ILE A 74 20.60 46.39 -29.58
CA ILE A 74 21.77 46.88 -30.29
C ILE A 74 21.50 47.01 -31.82
N ILE A 75 20.69 46.11 -32.36
CA ILE A 75 20.38 46.08 -33.80
C ILE A 75 19.10 46.83 -34.15
N ALA A 76 18.39 47.41 -33.17
CA ALA A 76 17.18 48.21 -33.39
C ALA A 76 17.51 49.46 -34.20
N VAL A 77 16.70 49.75 -35.22
CA VAL A 77 16.95 50.78 -36.21
C VAL A 77 16.39 52.15 -35.83
N ASP A 78 15.37 52.15 -34.98
CA ASP A 78 14.64 53.34 -34.56
C ASP A 78 14.42 53.38 -33.04
N LEU A 79 14.21 54.61 -32.51
CA LEU A 79 14.03 54.88 -31.10
C LEU A 79 12.76 54.20 -30.53
N ASP A 80 11.68 54.11 -31.28
CA ASP A 80 10.43 53.50 -30.85
C ASP A 80 10.62 52.00 -30.59
N SER A 81 11.32 51.32 -31.49
CA SER A 81 11.72 49.91 -31.34
C SER A 81 12.63 49.73 -30.11
N MET A 82 13.59 50.62 -29.87
CA MET A 82 14.45 50.54 -28.68
C MET A 82 13.65 50.71 -27.38
N ILE A 83 12.72 51.67 -27.33
CA ILE A 83 11.85 51.86 -26.15
C ILE A 83 11.03 50.61 -25.86
N LYS A 84 10.39 49.99 -26.87
CA LYS A 84 9.63 48.78 -26.73
C LYS A 84 10.48 47.57 -26.24
N LEU A 85 11.74 47.50 -26.66
CA LEU A 85 12.68 46.49 -26.19
C LEU A 85 13.06 46.71 -24.73
N VAL A 86 13.29 47.96 -24.30
CA VAL A 86 13.54 48.32 -22.89
C VAL A 86 12.36 47.89 -22.02
N GLU A 87 11.14 48.16 -22.43
CA GLU A 87 9.92 47.72 -21.72
C GLU A 87 9.86 46.20 -21.59
N LYS A 88 10.17 45.46 -22.64
CA LYS A 88 10.24 44.01 -22.63
C LYS A 88 11.33 43.48 -21.70
N ILE A 89 12.53 44.07 -21.75
CA ILE A 89 13.64 43.72 -20.85
C ILE A 89 13.21 43.90 -19.39
N ARG A 90 12.65 45.04 -19.03
CA ARG A 90 12.17 45.31 -17.67
C ARG A 90 11.11 44.29 -17.23
N SER A 91 10.15 43.99 -18.11
CA SER A 91 9.13 42.99 -17.81
C SER A 91 9.73 41.61 -17.58
N GLN A 92 10.77 41.23 -18.31
CA GLN A 92 11.48 39.95 -18.09
C GLN A 92 12.29 39.97 -16.79
N GLU A 93 12.95 41.09 -16.49
CA GLU A 93 13.68 41.28 -15.22
C GLU A 93 12.73 41.14 -14.02
N ASP A 94 11.59 41.82 -14.03
CA ASP A 94 10.57 41.74 -12.98
C ASP A 94 10.03 40.29 -12.82
N ALA A 95 9.81 39.61 -13.93
CA ALA A 95 9.37 38.20 -13.95
C ALA A 95 10.45 37.30 -13.32
N LEU A 96 11.69 37.47 -13.75
CA LEU A 96 12.83 36.69 -13.22
C LEU A 96 13.06 36.90 -11.73
N GLU A 97 12.97 38.15 -11.25
CA GLU A 97 13.07 38.48 -9.81
C GLU A 97 11.97 37.77 -9.00
N LYS A 98 10.75 37.81 -9.51
CA LYS A 98 9.60 37.10 -8.89
C LYS A 98 9.82 35.58 -8.87
N ASP A 99 10.35 35.03 -9.93
CA ASP A 99 10.58 33.59 -10.05
C ASP A 99 11.76 33.15 -9.17
N LEU A 100 12.82 33.96 -9.07
CA LEU A 100 13.91 33.74 -8.13
C LEU A 100 13.41 33.74 -6.68
N GLU A 101 12.58 34.74 -6.28
CA GLU A 101 12.06 34.77 -4.92
C GLU A 101 11.07 33.60 -4.64
N SER A 102 10.25 33.23 -5.61
CA SER A 102 9.38 32.06 -5.53
C SER A 102 10.16 30.76 -5.41
N TYR A 103 11.27 30.66 -6.17
CA TYR A 103 12.16 29.49 -6.17
C TYR A 103 12.87 29.28 -4.83
N LYS A 104 13.05 30.31 -4.03
CA LYS A 104 13.66 30.26 -2.69
C LYS A 104 13.03 29.17 -1.79
N THR A 105 11.75 28.87 -1.98
CA THR A 105 11.04 27.80 -1.24
C THR A 105 11.59 26.40 -1.52
N TYR A 106 12.29 26.21 -2.62
CA TYR A 106 12.90 24.95 -3.04
C TYR A 106 14.38 24.83 -2.70
N VAL A 107 14.98 25.92 -2.19
CA VAL A 107 16.42 25.95 -1.86
C VAL A 107 16.68 25.12 -0.61
N THR A 108 17.55 24.14 -0.74
CA THR A 108 18.05 23.29 0.33
C THR A 108 19.45 23.73 0.77
N PRO A 109 19.99 23.24 1.89
CA PRO A 109 21.38 23.48 2.26
C PRO A 109 22.37 23.12 1.17
N ASP A 110 22.08 22.07 0.39
CA ASP A 110 22.95 21.53 -0.67
C ASP A 110 22.91 22.37 -1.96
N THR A 111 21.87 23.18 -2.16
CA THR A 111 21.67 24.01 -3.36
C THR A 111 21.78 25.52 -3.06
N LYS A 112 22.00 25.85 -1.79
CA LYS A 112 22.02 27.25 -1.33
C LYS A 112 23.12 28.09 -1.94
N LYS A 113 24.28 27.47 -2.15
CA LYS A 113 25.44 28.16 -2.73
C LYS A 113 25.13 28.56 -4.16
N GLU A 114 24.75 27.61 -4.99
CA GLU A 114 24.43 27.79 -6.41
C GLU A 114 23.28 28.80 -6.59
N TYR A 115 22.24 28.70 -5.76
CA TYR A 115 21.16 29.69 -5.77
C TYR A 115 21.63 31.13 -5.45
N ASN A 116 22.54 31.31 -4.49
CA ASN A 116 23.09 32.59 -4.19
C ASN A 116 24.00 33.13 -5.32
N ASP A 117 24.74 32.21 -5.97
CA ASP A 117 25.59 32.54 -7.12
C ASP A 117 24.73 32.93 -8.33
N ILE A 118 23.58 32.25 -8.57
CA ILE A 118 22.58 32.68 -9.56
C ILE A 118 22.09 34.10 -9.29
N LYS A 119 21.68 34.40 -8.06
CA LYS A 119 21.22 35.75 -7.70
C LYS A 119 22.29 36.82 -7.95
N LYS A 120 23.52 36.53 -7.53
CA LYS A 120 24.65 37.44 -7.74
C LYS A 120 24.92 37.70 -9.20
N ASN A 121 24.98 36.64 -10.01
CA ASN A 121 25.23 36.74 -11.45
C ASN A 121 24.05 37.43 -12.17
N TYR A 122 22.83 37.26 -11.68
CA TYR A 122 21.64 37.94 -12.20
C TYR A 122 21.71 39.46 -11.92
N GLU A 123 22.07 39.88 -10.73
CA GLU A 123 22.25 41.33 -10.42
C GLU A 123 23.32 41.97 -11.30
N GLU A 124 24.43 41.27 -11.56
CA GLU A 124 25.46 41.72 -12.48
C GLU A 124 24.96 41.74 -13.93
N LEU A 125 24.21 40.73 -14.37
CA LEU A 125 23.58 40.67 -15.71
C LEU A 125 22.65 41.86 -15.91
N LYS A 126 21.78 42.16 -14.94
CA LYS A 126 20.84 43.29 -14.95
C LYS A 126 21.57 44.63 -15.06
N TYR A 127 22.63 44.80 -14.27
CA TYR A 127 23.45 46.01 -14.34
C TYR A 127 24.12 46.21 -15.69
N GLU A 128 24.73 45.16 -16.24
CA GLU A 128 25.40 45.23 -17.53
C GLU A 128 24.41 45.31 -18.71
N CYS A 129 23.20 44.76 -18.59
CA CYS A 129 22.13 44.92 -19.57
C CYS A 129 21.69 46.39 -19.65
N ALA A 130 21.60 47.11 -18.52
CA ALA A 130 21.34 48.53 -18.50
C ALA A 130 22.46 49.34 -19.20
N ASN A 131 23.74 48.93 -19.04
CA ASN A 131 24.86 49.52 -19.72
C ASN A 131 24.78 49.28 -21.25
N VAL A 132 24.45 48.07 -21.70
CA VAL A 132 24.23 47.73 -23.12
C VAL A 132 23.16 48.66 -23.72
N MET A 133 22.01 48.81 -23.05
CA MET A 133 20.95 49.69 -23.52
C MET A 133 21.41 51.13 -23.60
N ALA A 134 22.19 51.61 -22.62
CA ALA A 134 22.73 52.96 -22.62
C ALA A 134 23.75 53.21 -23.75
N PHE A 135 24.68 52.27 -24.00
CA PHE A 135 25.66 52.37 -25.10
C PHE A 135 24.95 52.30 -26.45
N SER A 136 24.02 51.34 -26.64
CA SER A 136 23.24 51.22 -27.85
C SER A 136 22.42 52.48 -28.17
N ALA A 137 21.71 53.06 -27.15
CA ALA A 137 20.98 54.30 -27.33
C ALA A 137 21.88 55.50 -27.65
N ALA A 138 23.15 55.47 -27.22
CA ALA A 138 24.17 56.49 -27.56
C ALA A 138 24.83 56.28 -28.92
N GLY A 139 24.39 55.23 -29.68
CA GLY A 139 24.98 54.88 -30.98
C GLY A 139 26.35 54.20 -30.90
N LYS A 140 26.77 53.75 -29.71
CA LYS A 140 28.01 53.01 -29.44
C LYS A 140 27.77 51.50 -29.55
N ASN A 141 27.36 51.06 -30.72
CA ASN A 141 26.91 49.67 -30.90
C ASN A 141 28.06 48.65 -30.76
N GLU A 142 29.30 49.02 -31.06
CA GLU A 142 30.46 48.15 -30.89
C GLU A 142 30.72 47.87 -29.41
N ASP A 143 30.77 48.94 -28.56
CA ASP A 143 30.91 48.81 -27.12
C ASP A 143 29.74 48.01 -26.50
N ALA A 144 28.53 48.27 -26.96
CA ALA A 144 27.35 47.54 -26.53
C ALA A 144 27.42 46.05 -26.90
N TYR A 145 27.86 45.74 -28.08
CA TYR A 145 28.02 44.37 -28.58
C TYR A 145 29.11 43.58 -27.81
N GLU A 146 30.28 44.26 -27.57
CA GLU A 146 31.37 43.68 -26.78
C GLU A 146 30.88 43.34 -25.35
N LEU A 147 30.12 44.24 -24.75
CA LEU A 147 29.57 44.06 -23.40
C LEU A 147 28.53 42.92 -23.39
N ALA A 148 27.63 42.88 -24.37
CA ALA A 148 26.59 41.85 -24.48
C ALA A 148 27.19 40.47 -24.65
N ASN A 149 28.16 40.30 -25.57
CA ASN A 149 28.80 39.00 -25.83
C ASN A 149 29.93 38.68 -24.83
N GLY A 150 30.42 39.69 -24.08
CA GLY A 150 31.46 39.51 -23.07
C GLY A 150 30.88 39.25 -21.66
N LYS A 151 30.49 40.30 -21.00
CA LYS A 151 30.04 40.20 -19.58
C LYS A 151 28.67 39.58 -19.43
N ILE A 152 27.68 40.00 -20.22
CA ILE A 152 26.32 39.48 -20.09
C ILE A 152 26.29 37.97 -20.43
N SER A 153 26.95 37.57 -21.53
CA SER A 153 27.08 36.17 -21.88
C SER A 153 27.70 35.35 -20.74
N LYS A 154 28.80 35.84 -20.15
CA LYS A 154 29.45 35.19 -19.01
C LYS A 154 28.55 35.06 -17.80
N CYS A 155 27.76 36.08 -17.49
CA CYS A 155 26.78 36.02 -16.39
C CYS A 155 25.66 34.97 -16.70
N ALA A 156 25.16 34.96 -17.96
CA ALA A 156 24.14 34.00 -18.38
C ALA A 156 24.67 32.57 -18.35
N ASP A 157 25.90 32.35 -18.86
CA ASP A 157 26.57 31.05 -18.82
C ASP A 157 26.81 30.55 -17.38
N ALA A 158 27.18 31.47 -16.46
CA ALA A 158 27.36 31.15 -15.06
C ALA A 158 26.03 30.77 -14.39
N ILE A 159 24.97 31.53 -14.68
CA ILE A 159 23.60 31.18 -14.20
C ILE A 159 23.17 29.83 -14.72
N GLU A 160 23.38 29.53 -16.00
CA GLU A 160 23.08 28.24 -16.61
C GLU A 160 23.86 27.10 -15.96
N SER A 161 25.15 27.28 -15.71
CA SER A 161 26.01 26.31 -15.04
C SER A 161 25.52 26.01 -13.61
N ASP A 162 25.14 27.03 -12.87
CA ASP A 162 24.62 26.88 -11.51
C ASP A 162 23.25 26.20 -11.52
N ILE A 163 22.38 26.54 -12.48
CA ILE A 163 21.08 25.88 -12.70
C ILE A 163 21.29 24.39 -13.01
N GLU A 164 22.20 24.04 -13.89
CA GLU A 164 22.49 22.64 -14.21
C GLU A 164 23.05 21.89 -13.01
N SER A 165 23.86 22.56 -12.18
CA SER A 165 24.36 22.00 -10.92
C SER A 165 23.22 21.68 -9.96
N ILE A 166 22.28 22.63 -9.77
CA ILE A 166 21.08 22.41 -8.96
C ILE A 166 20.20 21.30 -9.55
N LYS A 167 19.94 21.32 -10.87
CA LYS A 167 19.17 20.26 -11.55
C LYS A 167 19.77 18.88 -11.31
N LYS A 168 21.11 18.78 -11.33
CA LYS A 168 21.81 17.52 -11.04
C LYS A 168 21.55 17.05 -9.61
N ILE A 169 21.64 17.93 -8.62
CA ILE A 169 21.36 17.62 -7.21
C ILE A 169 19.90 17.16 -7.04
N VAL A 170 18.96 17.92 -7.60
CA VAL A 170 17.51 17.63 -7.54
C VAL A 170 17.19 16.28 -8.20
N ASN A 171 17.81 15.98 -9.34
CA ASN A 171 17.64 14.70 -10.03
C ASN A 171 18.25 13.53 -9.24
N GLN A 172 19.39 13.74 -8.57
CA GLN A 172 20.00 12.74 -7.71
C GLN A 172 19.07 12.44 -6.50
N ASP A 173 18.51 13.48 -5.87
CA ASP A 173 17.55 13.29 -4.79
C ASP A 173 16.26 12.61 -5.26
N ALA A 174 15.72 13.03 -6.39
CA ALA A 174 14.56 12.37 -7.00
C ALA A 174 14.81 10.89 -7.30
N ASN A 175 16.01 10.55 -7.80
CA ASN A 175 16.40 9.16 -8.03
C ASN A 175 16.55 8.37 -6.72
N ALA A 176 17.13 8.98 -5.68
CA ALA A 176 17.22 8.37 -4.35
C ALA A 176 15.82 8.10 -3.77
N GLN A 177 14.89 9.04 -3.94
CA GLN A 177 13.48 8.84 -3.53
C GLN A 177 12.80 7.74 -4.35
N ARG A 178 13.05 7.66 -5.66
CA ARG A 178 12.58 6.56 -6.51
C ARG A 178 13.10 5.21 -6.05
N GLN A 179 14.38 5.11 -5.69
CA GLN A 179 14.94 3.86 -5.16
C GLN A 179 14.30 3.47 -3.83
N LYS A 180 14.09 4.44 -2.93
CA LYS A 180 13.36 4.21 -1.67
C LYS A 180 11.93 3.73 -1.93
N LEU A 181 11.23 4.36 -2.88
CA LEU A 181 9.89 3.96 -3.30
C LEU A 181 9.87 2.51 -3.81
N THR A 182 10.79 2.18 -4.72
CA THR A 182 10.91 0.84 -5.30
C THR A 182 11.25 -0.20 -4.22
N SER A 183 12.18 0.13 -3.33
CA SER A 183 12.54 -0.75 -2.20
C SER A 183 11.39 -0.95 -1.23
N ALA A 184 10.65 0.10 -0.89
CA ALA A 184 9.46 0.02 -0.05
C ALA A 184 8.35 -0.82 -0.71
N TYR A 185 8.16 -0.68 -2.02
CA TYR A 185 7.22 -1.48 -2.81
C TYR A 185 7.58 -2.96 -2.79
N HIS A 186 8.84 -3.32 -3.10
CA HIS A 186 9.31 -4.70 -3.05
C HIS A 186 9.26 -5.29 -1.63
N SER A 187 9.64 -4.52 -0.62
CA SER A 187 9.52 -4.91 0.78
C SER A 187 8.06 -5.17 1.17
N SER A 188 7.13 -4.30 0.75
CA SER A 188 5.69 -4.48 0.99
C SER A 188 5.15 -5.75 0.34
N ILE A 189 5.50 -6.00 -0.93
CA ILE A 189 5.10 -7.23 -1.63
C ILE A 189 5.68 -8.45 -0.92
N GLY A 190 6.98 -8.43 -0.61
CA GLY A 190 7.63 -9.52 0.10
C GLY A 190 6.97 -9.81 1.45
N THR A 191 6.74 -8.78 2.25
CA THR A 191 6.04 -8.90 3.53
C THR A 191 4.63 -9.45 3.36
N SER A 192 3.89 -8.98 2.36
CA SER A 192 2.53 -9.46 2.07
C SER A 192 2.51 -10.94 1.67
N ILE A 193 3.43 -11.36 0.79
CA ILE A 193 3.55 -12.77 0.39
C ILE A 193 3.87 -13.66 1.59
N VAL A 194 4.86 -13.25 2.41
CA VAL A 194 5.23 -14.00 3.62
C VAL A 194 4.06 -14.09 4.59
N THR A 195 3.32 -12.99 4.78
CA THR A 195 2.14 -12.97 5.66
C THR A 195 1.05 -13.89 5.15
N ILE A 196 0.78 -13.90 3.84
CA ILE A 196 -0.20 -14.81 3.22
C ILE A 196 0.23 -16.27 3.43
N LEU A 197 1.48 -16.59 3.18
CA LEU A 197 1.99 -17.96 3.36
C LEU A 197 1.90 -18.42 4.82
N ILE A 198 2.28 -17.57 5.76
CA ILE A 198 2.16 -17.85 7.21
C ILE A 198 0.68 -18.03 7.59
N SER A 199 -0.21 -17.19 7.07
CA SER A 199 -1.66 -17.28 7.33
C SER A 199 -2.24 -18.59 6.79
N ILE A 200 -1.86 -19.00 5.59
CA ILE A 200 -2.28 -20.28 4.99
C ILE A 200 -1.74 -21.45 5.81
N ALA A 201 -0.46 -21.42 6.18
CA ALA A 201 0.16 -22.47 6.99
C ALA A 201 -0.49 -22.59 8.39
N ALA A 202 -0.79 -21.46 9.01
CA ALA A 202 -1.47 -21.42 10.30
C ALA A 202 -2.91 -21.92 10.21
N LEU A 203 -3.65 -21.54 9.14
CA LEU A 203 -5.00 -22.07 8.88
C LEU A 203 -4.96 -23.59 8.67
N PHE A 204 -3.99 -24.07 7.87
CA PHE A 204 -3.83 -25.51 7.63
C PHE A 204 -3.47 -26.25 8.92
N SER A 205 -2.56 -25.71 9.72
CA SER A 205 -2.19 -26.31 11.00
C SER A 205 -3.36 -26.34 11.99
N ALA A 206 -4.15 -25.25 12.05
CA ALA A 206 -5.36 -25.20 12.87
C ALA A 206 -6.40 -26.21 12.42
N MET A 207 -6.60 -26.36 11.09
CA MET A 207 -7.51 -27.33 10.52
C MET A 207 -7.07 -28.77 10.85
N VAL A 208 -5.78 -29.09 10.70
CA VAL A 208 -5.23 -30.39 11.05
C VAL A 208 -5.36 -30.66 12.55
N ALA A 209 -5.11 -29.65 13.39
CA ALA A 209 -5.29 -29.77 14.85
C ALA A 209 -6.74 -30.08 15.21
N VAL A 210 -7.71 -29.36 14.63
CA VAL A 210 -9.13 -29.59 14.85
C VAL A 210 -9.55 -30.99 14.37
N LEU A 211 -9.12 -31.37 13.18
CA LEU A 211 -9.39 -32.71 12.63
C LEU A 211 -8.86 -33.81 13.56
N ARG A 212 -7.58 -33.71 13.93
CA ARG A 212 -6.88 -34.78 14.66
C ARG A 212 -7.23 -34.84 16.16
N TRP A 213 -7.54 -33.69 16.78
CA TRP A 213 -7.73 -33.59 18.23
C TRP A 213 -9.17 -33.41 18.65
N VAL A 214 -10.07 -33.07 17.71
CA VAL A 214 -11.49 -32.89 18.00
C VAL A 214 -12.35 -33.85 17.19
N ILE A 215 -12.25 -33.74 15.86
CA ILE A 215 -13.18 -34.47 14.97
C ILE A 215 -12.91 -35.98 14.97
N TYR A 216 -11.65 -36.39 14.81
CA TYR A 216 -11.29 -37.82 14.82
C TYR A 216 -11.64 -38.50 16.15
N PRO A 217 -11.28 -37.98 17.32
CA PRO A 217 -11.69 -38.57 18.58
C PRO A 217 -13.20 -38.59 18.78
N LEU A 218 -13.90 -37.54 18.34
CA LEU A 218 -15.36 -37.48 18.42
C LEU A 218 -16.02 -38.52 17.50
N ALA A 219 -15.53 -38.62 16.24
CA ALA A 219 -16.00 -39.64 15.31
C ALA A 219 -15.73 -41.04 15.82
N ASN A 220 -14.58 -41.28 16.45
CA ASN A 220 -14.28 -42.58 17.05
C ASN A 220 -15.19 -42.93 18.21
N THR A 221 -15.42 -41.95 19.11
CA THR A 221 -16.38 -42.10 20.23
C THR A 221 -17.78 -42.37 19.69
N ASN A 222 -18.19 -41.66 18.64
CA ASN A 222 -19.49 -41.89 17.99
C ASN A 222 -19.56 -43.27 17.33
N ARG A 223 -18.48 -43.74 16.68
CA ARG A 223 -18.43 -45.07 16.09
C ARG A 223 -18.52 -46.17 17.17
N GLU A 224 -17.70 -46.07 18.23
CA GLU A 224 -17.75 -47.03 19.36
C GLU A 224 -19.12 -47.04 20.02
N MET A 225 -19.75 -45.87 20.16
CA MET A 225 -21.11 -45.76 20.65
C MET A 225 -22.14 -46.44 19.72
N ASN A 226 -22.01 -46.22 18.39
CA ASN A 226 -22.89 -46.88 17.43
C ASN A 226 -22.69 -48.42 17.39
N GLU A 227 -21.44 -48.89 17.55
CA GLU A 227 -21.16 -50.31 17.71
C GLU A 227 -21.84 -50.90 18.92
N ILE A 228 -21.72 -50.21 20.08
CA ILE A 228 -22.43 -50.64 21.35
C ILE A 228 -23.92 -50.63 21.15
N ILE A 229 -24.47 -49.61 20.47
CA ILE A 229 -25.91 -49.51 20.17
C ILE A 229 -26.35 -50.65 19.26
N SER A 230 -25.59 -50.95 18.18
CA SER A 230 -25.89 -52.01 17.24
C SER A 230 -25.86 -53.40 17.91
N GLU A 231 -24.91 -53.62 18.82
CA GLU A 231 -24.84 -54.89 19.59
C GLU A 231 -26.05 -55.04 20.53
N ILE A 232 -26.53 -53.94 21.13
CA ILE A 232 -27.74 -53.92 21.95
C ILE A 232 -28.97 -54.22 21.10
N ASP A 233 -29.06 -53.65 19.90
CA ASP A 233 -30.21 -53.83 18.98
C ASP A 233 -30.32 -55.29 18.47
N ASN A 234 -29.18 -55.94 18.25
CA ASN A 234 -29.11 -57.34 17.83
C ASN A 234 -29.30 -58.34 18.98
N ARG A 235 -29.74 -57.92 20.14
CA ARG A 235 -29.91 -58.70 21.37
C ARG A 235 -28.65 -59.41 21.89
N GLN A 236 -27.45 -58.92 21.45
CA GLN A 236 -26.14 -59.41 21.90
C GLN A 236 -25.37 -58.31 22.69
N GLY A 237 -26.09 -57.27 23.17
CA GLY A 237 -25.49 -56.11 23.77
C GLY A 237 -24.76 -56.40 25.08
N ASP A 238 -23.47 -56.11 25.07
CA ASP A 238 -22.64 -56.13 26.28
C ASP A 238 -22.58 -54.74 26.92
N LEU A 239 -23.37 -54.47 27.92
CA LEU A 239 -23.39 -53.24 28.68
C LEU A 239 -22.13 -53.00 29.53
N THR A 240 -21.15 -53.92 29.52
CA THR A 240 -19.86 -53.77 30.18
C THR A 240 -18.87 -53.01 29.32
N ARG A 241 -19.08 -52.91 28.00
CA ARG A 241 -18.25 -52.12 27.08
C ARG A 241 -18.21 -50.63 27.47
N ARG A 242 -17.07 -50.00 27.26
CA ARG A 242 -16.87 -48.58 27.55
C ARG A 242 -16.22 -47.92 26.33
N VAL A 243 -16.62 -46.68 26.08
CA VAL A 243 -16.00 -45.81 25.10
C VAL A 243 -14.60 -45.43 25.53
N THR A 244 -13.66 -45.44 24.58
CA THR A 244 -12.25 -45.11 24.85
C THR A 244 -12.12 -43.64 25.23
N ILE A 245 -11.52 -43.40 26.40
CA ILE A 245 -11.30 -42.02 26.89
C ILE A 245 -10.04 -41.46 26.23
N THR A 246 -10.22 -40.43 25.42
CA THR A 246 -9.13 -39.73 24.73
C THR A 246 -8.34 -38.79 25.66
N ASN A 247 -7.15 -38.32 25.20
CA ASN A 247 -6.35 -37.36 25.95
C ASN A 247 -6.85 -35.92 25.91
N ASN A 248 -7.93 -35.63 25.17
CA ASN A 248 -8.56 -34.33 25.10
C ASN A 248 -9.55 -34.16 26.26
N LYS A 249 -9.43 -33.06 27.02
CA LYS A 249 -10.21 -32.86 28.24
C LYS A 249 -11.72 -32.86 28.02
N GLU A 250 -12.17 -32.18 26.96
CA GLU A 250 -13.59 -32.03 26.65
C GLU A 250 -14.17 -33.32 26.03
N VAL A 251 -13.45 -33.93 25.08
CA VAL A 251 -13.86 -35.21 24.48
C VAL A 251 -13.78 -36.34 25.52
N ALA A 252 -12.76 -36.33 26.37
CA ALA A 252 -12.67 -37.27 27.49
C ALA A 252 -13.80 -37.08 28.50
N SER A 253 -14.26 -35.83 28.71
CA SER A 253 -15.44 -35.52 29.55
C SER A 253 -16.70 -36.10 28.94
N VAL A 254 -16.87 -35.97 27.61
CA VAL A 254 -17.99 -36.59 26.90
C VAL A 254 -17.92 -38.12 26.99
N GLY A 255 -16.74 -38.70 26.70
CA GLY A 255 -16.54 -40.14 26.83
C GLY A 255 -16.71 -40.64 28.26
N GLY A 256 -16.21 -39.84 29.24
CA GLY A 256 -16.45 -40.12 30.67
C GLY A 256 -17.91 -40.04 31.06
N GLY A 257 -18.63 -39.04 30.51
CA GLY A 257 -20.09 -38.93 30.68
C GLY A 257 -20.85 -40.12 30.08
N ILE A 258 -20.45 -40.55 28.89
CA ILE A 258 -21.00 -41.75 28.23
C ILE A 258 -20.71 -43.00 29.07
N ASN A 259 -19.47 -43.14 29.56
CA ASN A 259 -19.12 -44.28 30.41
C ASN A 259 -19.83 -44.29 31.75
N ALA A 260 -20.03 -43.12 32.36
CA ALA A 260 -20.85 -42.95 33.54
C ALA A 260 -22.33 -43.25 33.26
N PHE A 261 -22.80 -42.81 32.11
CA PHE A 261 -24.15 -43.15 31.64
C PHE A 261 -24.31 -44.64 31.44
N MET A 262 -23.34 -45.34 30.79
CA MET A 262 -23.37 -46.78 30.64
C MET A 262 -23.34 -47.53 31.99
N ALA A 263 -22.57 -47.00 32.96
CA ALA A 263 -22.58 -47.54 34.34
C ALA A 263 -23.95 -47.39 35.00
N LYS A 264 -24.60 -46.24 34.79
CA LYS A 264 -25.96 -45.98 35.27
C LYS A 264 -26.99 -46.88 34.59
N LEU A 265 -26.85 -47.11 33.28
CA LEU A 265 -27.68 -48.05 32.57
C LEU A 265 -27.51 -49.47 33.12
N GLN A 266 -26.30 -49.91 33.42
CA GLN A 266 -26.06 -51.21 34.05
C GLN A 266 -26.76 -51.30 35.42
N GLU A 267 -26.69 -50.23 36.21
CA GLU A 267 -27.40 -50.17 37.51
C GLU A 267 -28.92 -50.25 37.29
N ILE A 268 -29.45 -49.48 36.32
CA ILE A 268 -30.86 -49.50 35.95
C ILE A 268 -31.28 -50.88 35.45
N PHE A 269 -30.51 -51.48 34.54
CA PHE A 269 -30.81 -52.82 34.03
C PHE A 269 -30.74 -53.90 35.12
N ARG A 270 -29.83 -53.75 36.10
CA ARG A 270 -29.83 -54.63 37.27
C ARG A 270 -31.09 -54.44 38.11
N MET A 271 -31.62 -53.22 38.22
CA MET A 271 -32.89 -52.98 38.86
C MET A 271 -34.09 -53.44 38.00
N ILE A 272 -33.99 -53.28 36.69
CA ILE A 272 -35.07 -53.62 35.74
C ILE A 272 -35.15 -55.16 35.53
N SER A 273 -34.07 -55.92 35.74
CA SER A 273 -34.17 -57.39 35.74
C SER A 273 -35.14 -57.89 36.82
N SER A 274 -35.56 -57.04 37.71
CA SER A 274 -36.67 -57.28 38.65
C SER A 274 -38.04 -56.69 38.25
N ASN A 275 -38.07 -55.79 37.23
CA ASN A 275 -39.34 -55.15 36.79
C ASN A 275 -39.35 -54.89 35.28
N SER A 276 -39.84 -55.90 34.51
CA SER A 276 -39.81 -55.91 33.03
C SER A 276 -40.79 -54.91 32.35
N ARG A 277 -41.50 -54.09 33.08
CA ARG A 277 -42.44 -53.14 32.50
C ARG A 277 -41.90 -51.72 32.29
N GLU A 278 -40.79 -51.32 32.97
CA GLU A 278 -40.20 -50.00 32.78
C GLU A 278 -39.24 -49.91 31.58
N LEU A 279 -38.78 -51.05 31.11
CA LEU A 279 -37.79 -51.17 30.05
C LEU A 279 -38.22 -50.53 28.71
N GLU A 280 -39.51 -50.67 28.38
CA GLU A 280 -40.06 -50.18 27.10
C GLU A 280 -40.08 -48.66 27.03
N GLY A 281 -40.28 -47.98 28.18
CA GLY A 281 -40.22 -46.50 28.28
C GLY A 281 -38.80 -45.94 28.08
N VAL A 282 -37.81 -46.59 28.72
CA VAL A 282 -36.40 -46.14 28.64
C VAL A 282 -35.81 -46.35 27.25
N VAL A 283 -36.18 -47.45 26.56
CA VAL A 283 -35.72 -47.70 25.17
C VAL A 283 -36.25 -46.64 24.19
N ASN A 284 -37.50 -46.16 24.43
CA ASN A 284 -38.05 -45.09 23.59
C ASN A 284 -37.37 -43.75 23.84
N GLU A 285 -37.01 -43.39 25.08
CA GLU A 285 -36.26 -42.16 25.40
C GLU A 285 -34.86 -42.17 24.79
N VAL A 286 -34.16 -43.31 24.82
CA VAL A 286 -32.82 -43.44 24.21
C VAL A 286 -32.89 -43.27 22.66
N ARG A 287 -33.96 -43.77 22.07
CA ARG A 287 -34.17 -43.66 20.61
C ARG A 287 -34.45 -42.21 20.19
N GLU A 288 -35.22 -41.48 20.99
CA GLU A 288 -35.51 -40.06 20.73
C GLU A 288 -34.26 -39.17 20.90
N SER A 289 -33.42 -39.49 21.88
CA SER A 289 -32.14 -38.81 22.12
C SER A 289 -31.16 -39.01 20.97
N VAL A 290 -31.10 -40.21 20.37
CA VAL A 290 -30.28 -40.51 19.18
C VAL A 290 -30.83 -39.78 17.97
N GLN A 291 -32.15 -39.68 17.84
CA GLN A 291 -32.76 -38.93 16.73
C GLN A 291 -32.50 -37.42 16.81
N THR A 292 -32.52 -36.86 18.02
CA THR A 292 -32.15 -35.48 18.29
C THR A 292 -30.66 -35.22 18.03
N SER A 293 -29.78 -36.15 18.41
CA SER A 293 -28.34 -36.11 18.09
C SER A 293 -28.06 -36.11 16.60
N ASN A 294 -28.80 -36.90 15.82
CA ASN A 294 -28.65 -36.87 14.35
C ASN A 294 -29.16 -35.54 13.74
N GLY A 295 -30.17 -34.91 14.32
CA GLY A 295 -30.59 -33.56 13.97
C GLY A 295 -29.46 -32.56 14.17
N SER A 296 -28.80 -32.64 15.34
CA SER A 296 -27.67 -31.73 15.67
C SER A 296 -26.44 -31.93 14.79
N VAL A 297 -26.19 -33.14 14.30
CA VAL A 297 -25.10 -33.41 13.34
C VAL A 297 -25.45 -32.86 11.94
N SER A 298 -26.72 -32.88 11.57
CA SER A 298 -27.19 -32.25 10.32
C SER A 298 -27.01 -30.72 10.35
N ASP A 299 -27.30 -30.10 11.49
CA ASP A 299 -27.12 -28.67 11.69
C ASP A 299 -25.63 -28.28 11.65
N LEU A 300 -24.75 -29.13 12.18
CA LEU A 300 -23.30 -28.93 12.12
C LEU A 300 -22.76 -29.03 10.69
N SER A 301 -23.33 -29.91 9.88
CA SER A 301 -22.97 -30.02 8.45
C SER A 301 -23.37 -28.75 7.68
N ALA A 302 -24.56 -28.21 7.94
CA ALA A 302 -25.02 -26.97 7.33
C ALA A 302 -24.13 -25.78 7.70
N LEU A 303 -23.72 -25.69 8.98
CA LEU A 303 -22.78 -24.67 9.45
C LEU A 303 -21.39 -24.77 8.77
N THR A 304 -20.95 -25.98 8.47
CA THR A 304 -19.67 -26.21 7.76
C THR A 304 -19.74 -25.78 6.29
N GLU A 305 -20.91 -25.99 5.65
CA GLU A 305 -21.15 -25.50 4.28
C GLU A 305 -21.22 -23.96 4.23
N GLU A 306 -21.88 -23.34 5.20
CA GLU A 306 -21.94 -21.86 5.31
C GLU A 306 -20.56 -21.25 5.54
N LEU A 307 -19.72 -21.89 6.38
CA LEU A 307 -18.33 -21.46 6.60
C LEU A 307 -17.50 -21.59 5.30
N SER A 308 -17.69 -22.64 4.54
CA SER A 308 -17.02 -22.82 3.25
C SER A 308 -17.43 -21.75 2.23
N ALA A 309 -18.73 -21.40 2.19
CA ALA A 309 -19.22 -20.32 1.35
C ALA A 309 -18.62 -18.95 1.75
N THR A 310 -18.54 -18.68 3.06
CA THR A 310 -17.94 -17.44 3.57
C THR A 310 -16.43 -17.34 3.22
N MET A 311 -15.69 -18.45 3.27
CA MET A 311 -14.29 -18.51 2.87
C MET A 311 -14.12 -18.31 1.36
N GLN A 312 -15.07 -18.78 0.54
CA GLN A 312 -15.10 -18.51 -0.89
C GLN A 312 -15.33 -17.01 -1.16
N ASP A 313 -16.29 -16.40 -0.46
CA ASP A 313 -16.54 -14.94 -0.57
C ASP A 313 -15.33 -14.09 -0.18
N ILE A 314 -14.58 -14.50 0.84
CA ILE A 314 -13.31 -13.85 1.22
C ILE A 314 -12.27 -13.98 0.11
N SER A 315 -12.15 -15.15 -0.50
CA SER A 315 -11.22 -15.38 -1.63
C SER A 315 -11.58 -14.52 -2.85
N ASP A 316 -12.87 -14.43 -3.17
CA ASP A 316 -13.37 -13.62 -4.28
C ASP A 316 -13.17 -12.12 -4.02
N ASN A 317 -13.38 -11.67 -2.79
CA ASN A 317 -13.09 -10.30 -2.39
C ASN A 317 -11.58 -9.96 -2.47
N ALA A 318 -10.71 -10.87 -2.06
CA ALA A 318 -9.25 -10.70 -2.21
C ALA A 318 -8.84 -10.59 -3.68
N SER A 319 -9.44 -11.41 -4.55
CA SER A 319 -9.22 -11.33 -6.01
C SER A 319 -9.67 -9.98 -6.57
N ARG A 320 -10.85 -9.50 -6.18
CA ARG A 320 -11.37 -8.18 -6.60
C ARG A 320 -10.51 -7.01 -6.10
N ILE A 321 -9.94 -7.12 -4.92
CA ILE A 321 -9.00 -6.11 -4.41
C ILE A 321 -7.75 -6.09 -5.29
N ASN A 322 -7.24 -7.25 -5.70
CA ASN A 322 -6.09 -7.32 -6.60
C ASN A 322 -6.40 -6.69 -7.98
N GLU A 323 -7.54 -7.04 -8.58
CA GLU A 323 -8.00 -6.44 -9.85
C GLU A 323 -8.19 -4.92 -9.74
N ASN A 324 -8.79 -4.45 -8.65
CA ASN A 324 -8.94 -3.02 -8.39
C ASN A 324 -7.58 -2.32 -8.25
N THR A 325 -6.61 -2.98 -7.63
CA THR A 325 -5.26 -2.44 -7.47
C THR A 325 -4.55 -2.33 -8.83
N GLU A 326 -4.70 -3.32 -9.70
CA GLU A 326 -4.20 -3.27 -11.09
C GLU A 326 -4.92 -2.17 -11.90
N SER A 327 -6.24 -2.05 -11.75
CA SER A 327 -7.03 -1.00 -12.39
C SER A 327 -6.57 0.40 -11.97
N VAL A 328 -6.41 0.62 -10.67
CA VAL A 328 -5.88 1.89 -10.13
C VAL A 328 -4.47 2.17 -10.65
N ALA A 329 -3.61 1.16 -10.72
CA ALA A 329 -2.28 1.31 -11.31
C ALA A 329 -2.35 1.70 -12.79
N GLY A 330 -3.30 1.11 -13.53
CA GLY A 330 -3.60 1.47 -14.93
C GLY A 330 -4.11 2.91 -15.08
N GLU A 331 -5.01 3.33 -14.21
CA GLU A 331 -5.53 4.71 -14.19
C GLU A 331 -4.43 5.72 -13.85
N VAL A 332 -3.59 5.44 -12.86
CA VAL A 332 -2.43 6.28 -12.50
C VAL A 332 -1.48 6.43 -13.71
N LYS A 333 -1.22 5.34 -14.43
CA LYS A 333 -0.42 5.37 -15.66
C LYS A 333 -1.09 6.21 -16.75
N SER A 334 -2.39 6.03 -16.96
CA SER A 334 -3.18 6.82 -17.92
C SER A 334 -3.22 8.32 -17.57
N ILE A 335 -3.33 8.64 -16.26
CA ILE A 335 -3.26 10.02 -15.79
C ILE A 335 -1.86 10.60 -16.07
N ALA A 336 -0.80 9.84 -15.84
CA ALA A 336 0.56 10.28 -16.16
C ALA A 336 0.74 10.55 -17.67
N GLU A 337 0.24 9.67 -18.53
CA GLU A 337 0.26 9.84 -19.98
C GLU A 337 -0.54 11.08 -20.43
N LYS A 338 -1.78 11.25 -19.91
CA LYS A 338 -2.60 12.43 -20.18
C LYS A 338 -1.97 13.72 -19.65
N THR A 339 -1.27 13.66 -18.55
CA THR A 339 -0.54 14.82 -18.01
C THR A 339 0.58 15.27 -18.95
N ILE A 340 1.27 14.29 -19.56
CA ILE A 340 2.28 14.56 -20.58
C ILE A 340 1.61 15.20 -21.83
N GLU A 341 0.48 14.63 -22.24
CA GLU A 341 -0.31 15.15 -23.39
C GLU A 341 -0.81 16.57 -23.14
N ILE A 342 -1.38 16.83 -21.95
CA ILE A 342 -1.82 18.18 -21.54
C ILE A 342 -0.65 19.17 -21.55
N ASN A 343 0.53 18.76 -21.06
CA ASN A 343 1.72 19.60 -21.12
C ASN A 343 2.13 19.91 -22.57
N GLN A 344 1.96 18.93 -23.45
CA GLN A 344 2.23 19.13 -24.88
C GLN A 344 1.21 20.08 -25.52
N TYR A 345 -0.08 19.90 -25.26
CA TYR A 345 -1.15 20.84 -25.70
C TYR A 345 -0.97 22.25 -25.12
N THR A 346 -0.55 22.34 -23.86
CA THR A 346 -0.27 23.64 -23.22
C THR A 346 0.88 24.36 -23.93
N LYS A 347 1.89 23.59 -24.35
CA LYS A 347 3.00 24.11 -25.13
C LYS A 347 2.57 24.58 -26.53
N GLU A 348 1.75 23.76 -27.22
CA GLU A 348 1.18 24.09 -28.53
C GLU A 348 0.20 25.29 -28.45
N MET A 349 -0.65 25.35 -27.42
CA MET A 349 -1.50 26.53 -27.16
C MET A 349 -0.69 27.80 -26.93
N LYS A 350 0.43 27.68 -26.21
CA LYS A 350 1.32 28.80 -25.98
C LYS A 350 1.96 29.26 -27.30
N GLU A 351 2.45 28.33 -28.11
CA GLU A 351 2.97 28.64 -29.46
C GLU A 351 1.90 29.24 -30.38
N HIS A 352 0.62 28.78 -30.25
CA HIS A 352 -0.49 29.38 -30.98
C HIS A 352 -0.89 30.77 -30.46
N ALA A 353 -0.84 30.99 -29.16
CA ALA A 353 -1.08 32.31 -28.55
C ALA A 353 -0.01 33.32 -28.99
N GLU A 354 1.26 32.89 -28.97
CA GLU A 354 2.39 33.72 -29.45
C GLU A 354 2.26 34.08 -30.97
N ARG A 355 1.76 33.13 -31.80
CA ARG A 355 1.46 33.43 -33.21
C ARG A 355 0.25 34.30 -33.44
N SER A 356 -0.69 34.31 -32.50
CA SER A 356 -1.90 35.17 -32.59
C SER A 356 -1.65 36.62 -32.16
N GLU A 357 -0.56 36.87 -31.43
CA GLU A 357 -0.11 38.22 -31.07
C GLU A 357 0.78 38.87 -32.16
N GLU A 358 1.26 38.06 -33.16
CA GLU A 358 2.04 38.56 -34.30
C GLU A 358 1.17 39.02 -35.51
N HIS A 359 -0.16 38.93 -35.41
CA HIS A 359 -1.13 39.42 -36.40
C HIS A 359 -2.04 40.51 -35.83
#